data_4210dde9e58e6e89532387b8eaa0104b
#
_entry.id   4210dde9e58e6e89532387b8eaa0104b
#
_cell.length_a   1.000
_cell.length_b   1.000
_cell.length_c   1.000
_cell.angle_alpha   90.00
_cell.angle_beta   90.00
_cell.angle_gamma   90.00
#
_symmetry.space_group_name_H-M   'P 1'
#
loop_
_entity.id
_entity.type
_entity.pdbx_description
1 polymer ?
#
loop_
_entity_poly.entity_id
_entity_poly.type
_entity_poly.pdbx_seq_one_letter_code
_entity_poly.pdbx_strand_id
1 'polypeptide(L)'
;LPLEYILKQRIIRQAKKKLQTLKNIHIISIVGSYGKTSTKHVLYHTYKNIVPTITTSGNTNTLLGVANFILQEVQPHHQVMIVEMGEHYTGDIKDLCNLLDPQTIVVA
;
A
#
# COMPACT_ATOMS: atom_id res chain seq x y z
N LEU A 1 -13.82 -11.85 -21.55
CA LEU A 1 -13.37 -10.83 -20.58
C LEU A 1 -12.55 -9.77 -21.29
N PRO A 2 -12.73 -8.48 -20.91
CA PRO A 2 -11.93 -7.42 -21.51
C PRO A 2 -10.43 -7.64 -21.21
N LEU A 3 -9.61 -7.31 -22.21
CA LEU A 3 -8.17 -7.41 -22.06
C LEU A 3 -7.66 -6.53 -20.89
N GLU A 4 -8.29 -5.36 -20.69
CA GLU A 4 -7.93 -4.48 -19.60
C GLU A 4 -8.09 -5.15 -18.22
N TYR A 5 -9.16 -5.90 -18.01
CA TYR A 5 -9.39 -6.62 -16.76
C TYR A 5 -8.27 -7.64 -16.51
N ILE A 6 -7.91 -8.38 -17.55
CA ILE A 6 -6.86 -9.40 -17.44
C ILE A 6 -5.51 -8.75 -17.09
N LEU A 7 -5.19 -7.62 -17.72
CA LEU A 7 -3.96 -6.89 -17.46
C LEU A 7 -3.91 -6.35 -16.04
N LYS A 8 -5.03 -5.78 -15.54
CA LYS A 8 -5.12 -5.28 -14.17
C LYS A 8 -4.91 -6.40 -13.16
N GLN A 9 -5.57 -7.54 -13.36
CA GLN A 9 -5.43 -8.67 -12.46
C GLN A 9 -4.01 -9.21 -12.46
N ARG A 10 -3.34 -9.17 -13.60
CA ARG A 10 -1.95 -9.59 -13.70
C ARG A 10 -1.02 -8.69 -12.92
N ILE A 11 -1.21 -7.37 -13.01
CA ILE A 11 -0.42 -6.38 -12.27
C ILE A 11 -0.61 -6.58 -10.77
N ILE A 12 -1.84 -6.73 -10.31
CA ILE A 12 -2.17 -6.94 -8.90
C ILE A 12 -1.51 -8.22 -8.38
N ARG A 13 -1.57 -9.28 -9.15
CA ARG A 13 -0.98 -10.57 -8.78
C ARG A 13 0.54 -10.48 -8.69
N GLN A 14 1.17 -9.78 -9.62
CA GLN A 14 2.63 -9.57 -9.60
C GLN A 14 3.05 -8.74 -8.39
N ALA A 15 2.29 -7.70 -8.04
CA ALA A 15 2.57 -6.88 -6.87
C ALA A 15 2.47 -7.71 -5.58
N LYS A 16 1.43 -8.52 -5.45
CA LYS A 16 1.27 -9.39 -4.28
C LYS A 16 2.43 -10.37 -4.16
N LYS A 17 2.83 -10.96 -5.27
CA LYS A 17 3.95 -11.91 -5.30
C LYS A 17 5.25 -11.23 -4.88
N LYS A 18 5.49 -10.01 -5.37
CA LYS A 18 6.66 -9.22 -4.97
C LYS A 18 6.69 -9.00 -3.46
N LEU A 19 5.57 -8.57 -2.87
CA LEU A 19 5.49 -8.37 -1.42
C LEU A 19 5.77 -9.63 -0.63
N GLN A 20 5.30 -10.78 -1.12
CA GLN A 20 5.53 -12.05 -0.44
C GLN A 20 7.00 -12.44 -0.43
N THR A 21 7.79 -11.95 -1.38
CA THR A 21 9.23 -12.19 -1.41
C THR A 21 10.01 -11.23 -0.50
N LEU A 22 9.40 -10.10 -0.08
CA LEU A 22 10.03 -9.10 0.77
C LEU A 22 9.73 -9.41 2.24
N LYS A 23 10.49 -10.34 2.80
CA LYS A 23 10.18 -10.92 4.13
C LYS A 23 10.33 -9.96 5.30
N ASN A 24 11.11 -8.89 5.13
CA ASN A 24 11.42 -7.97 6.22
C ASN A 24 10.62 -6.68 6.19
N ILE A 25 9.64 -6.56 5.30
CA ILE A 25 8.86 -5.35 5.19
C ILE A 25 7.65 -5.40 6.13
N HIS A 26 7.49 -4.35 6.93
CA HIS A 26 6.31 -4.16 7.78
C HIS A 26 5.36 -3.19 7.08
N ILE A 27 4.15 -3.62 6.80
CA ILE A 27 3.16 -2.83 6.07
C ILE A 27 2.18 -2.23 7.06
N ILE A 28 2.08 -0.91 7.06
CA ILE A 28 1.14 -0.15 7.87
C ILE A 28 0.09 0.47 6.95
N SER A 29 -1.17 0.12 7.14
CA SER A 29 -2.27 0.65 6.35
C SER A 29 -3.08 1.63 7.18
N ILE A 30 -3.39 2.79 6.60
CA ILE A 30 -4.15 3.84 7.26
C ILE A 30 -5.54 3.89 6.66
N VAL A 31 -6.57 3.73 7.49
CA VAL A 31 -7.98 3.81 7.11
C VAL A 31 -8.64 4.94 7.88
N GLY A 32 -9.79 5.40 7.42
CA GLY A 32 -10.55 6.45 8.08
C GLY A 32 -11.14 7.43 7.10
N SER A 33 -11.95 8.37 7.59
CA SER A 33 -12.64 9.38 6.76
C SER A 33 -11.88 10.69 6.68
N TYR A 34 -11.18 11.06 7.74
CA TYR A 34 -10.44 12.31 7.83
C TYR A 34 -9.06 12.05 8.43
N GLY A 35 -8.10 12.90 8.07
CA GLY A 35 -6.79 12.87 8.69
C GLY A 35 -5.87 11.76 8.22
N LYS A 36 -6.26 10.96 7.23
CA LYS A 36 -5.40 9.89 6.70
C LYS A 36 -4.07 10.43 6.17
N THR A 37 -4.12 11.49 5.40
CA THR A 37 -2.91 12.11 4.83
C THR A 37 -2.02 12.68 5.92
N SER A 38 -2.59 13.35 6.92
CA SER A 38 -1.82 13.88 8.04
C SER A 38 -1.17 12.76 8.85
N THR A 39 -1.92 11.70 9.14
CA THR A 39 -1.40 10.52 9.84
C THR A 39 -0.27 9.86 9.06
N LYS A 40 -0.43 9.73 7.75
CA LYS A 40 0.61 9.18 6.88
C LYS A 40 1.91 10.00 6.97
N HIS A 41 1.80 11.33 6.91
CA HIS A 41 2.98 12.20 7.01
C HIS A 41 3.68 12.06 8.36
N VAL A 42 2.93 12.03 9.45
CA VAL A 42 3.51 11.86 10.79
C VAL A 42 4.23 10.52 10.90
N LEU A 43 3.60 9.44 10.47
CA LEU A 43 4.20 8.11 10.52
C LEU A 43 5.44 8.02 9.63
N TYR A 44 5.36 8.55 8.41
CA TYR A 44 6.49 8.52 7.50
C TYR A 44 7.70 9.27 8.08
N HIS A 45 7.49 10.48 8.56
CA HIS A 45 8.57 11.28 9.13
C HIS A 45 9.17 10.65 10.39
N THR A 46 8.35 9.96 11.16
CA THR A 46 8.84 9.25 12.34
C THR A 46 9.70 8.05 11.96
N TYR A 47 9.19 7.20 11.07
CA TYR A 47 9.88 5.95 10.72
C TYR A 47 11.10 6.17 9.83
N LYS A 48 11.06 7.15 8.92
CA LYS A 48 12.18 7.35 7.98
C LYS A 48 13.49 7.70 8.68
N ASN A 49 13.43 8.24 9.89
CA ASN A 49 14.61 8.58 10.68
C ASN A 49 15.20 7.37 11.42
N ILE A 50 14.47 6.25 11.43
CA ILE A 50 14.86 5.04 12.16
C ILE A 50 15.25 3.92 11.20
N VAL A 51 14.45 3.69 10.17
CA VAL A 51 14.64 2.59 9.20
C VAL A 51 14.27 3.06 7.79
N PRO A 52 14.76 2.37 6.74
CA PRO A 52 14.33 2.67 5.37
C PRO A 52 12.82 2.52 5.22
N THR A 53 12.14 3.62 4.93
CA THR A 53 10.69 3.70 4.91
C THR A 53 10.21 4.25 3.58
N ILE A 54 9.14 3.69 3.04
CA ILE A 54 8.49 4.17 1.83
C ILE A 54 7.01 4.40 2.11
N THR A 55 6.43 5.41 1.48
CA THR A 55 5.00 5.70 1.59
C THR A 55 4.44 6.02 0.23
N THR A 56 3.16 5.70 0.03
CA THR A 56 2.46 6.05 -1.21
C THR A 56 2.32 7.57 -1.32
N SER A 57 2.37 8.08 -2.56
CA SER A 57 2.14 9.50 -2.81
C SER A 57 0.66 9.86 -2.60
N GLY A 58 0.37 11.16 -2.47
CA GLY A 58 -0.89 11.68 -1.97
C GLY A 58 -2.17 11.12 -2.56
N ASN A 59 -2.18 10.81 -3.87
CA ASN A 59 -3.39 10.33 -4.56
C ASN A 59 -3.38 8.83 -4.85
N THR A 60 -2.38 8.11 -4.37
CA THR A 60 -2.24 6.67 -4.65
C THR A 60 -2.97 5.89 -3.57
N ASN A 61 -4.27 5.68 -3.77
CA ASN A 61 -5.11 4.96 -2.81
C ASN A 61 -6.04 3.94 -3.48
N THR A 62 -5.92 3.74 -4.79
CA THR A 62 -6.67 2.70 -5.49
C THR A 62 -5.88 1.42 -5.55
N LEU A 63 -6.58 0.28 -5.74
CA LEU A 63 -5.95 -1.02 -5.82
C LEU A 63 -4.87 -1.08 -6.90
N LEU A 64 -5.19 -0.63 -8.10
CA LEU A 64 -4.24 -0.65 -9.22
C LEU A 64 -3.09 0.33 -8.98
N GLY A 65 -3.37 1.52 -8.44
CA GLY A 65 -2.33 2.50 -8.14
C GLY A 65 -1.34 1.98 -7.10
N VAL A 66 -1.84 1.34 -6.05
CA VAL A 66 -0.98 0.74 -5.03
C VAL A 66 -0.16 -0.42 -5.60
N ALA A 67 -0.77 -1.26 -6.45
CA ALA A 67 -0.06 -2.36 -7.09
C ALA A 67 1.08 -1.86 -7.97
N ASN A 68 0.84 -0.83 -8.78
CA ASN A 68 1.88 -0.22 -9.60
C ASN A 68 2.99 0.41 -8.74
N PHE A 69 2.62 1.07 -7.65
CA PHE A 69 3.58 1.63 -6.70
C PHE A 69 4.50 0.55 -6.14
N ILE A 70 3.95 -0.59 -5.75
CA ILE A 70 4.73 -1.71 -5.23
C ILE A 70 5.74 -2.19 -6.28
N LEU A 71 5.28 -2.38 -7.51
CA LEU A 71 6.15 -2.89 -8.57
C LEU A 71 7.25 -1.90 -8.96
N GLN A 72 6.98 -0.60 -8.92
CA GLN A 72 7.90 0.43 -9.40
C GLN A 72 8.81 0.98 -8.31
N GLU A 73 8.32 1.14 -7.10
CA GLU A 73 8.99 1.93 -6.06
C GLU A 73 9.54 1.12 -4.90
N VAL A 74 8.87 0.02 -4.52
CA VAL A 74 9.28 -0.73 -3.34
C VAL A 74 10.53 -1.56 -3.66
N GLN A 75 11.56 -1.42 -2.82
CA GLN A 75 12.85 -2.09 -2.98
C GLN A 75 13.10 -3.04 -1.82
N PRO A 76 14.01 -4.05 -2.01
CA PRO A 76 14.29 -5.01 -0.95
C PRO A 76 14.85 -4.41 0.34
N HIS A 77 15.47 -3.23 0.27
CA HIS A 77 16.02 -2.58 1.46
C HIS A 77 14.97 -1.88 2.33
N HIS A 78 13.76 -1.67 1.81
CA HIS A 78 12.71 -1.03 2.58
C HIS A 78 12.24 -1.94 3.71
N GLN A 79 12.11 -1.38 4.90
CA GLN A 79 11.66 -2.12 6.09
C GLN A 79 10.25 -1.76 6.53
N VAL A 80 9.76 -0.56 6.16
CA VAL A 80 8.41 -0.10 6.47
C VAL A 80 7.77 0.48 5.22
N MET A 81 6.55 0.06 4.93
CA MET A 81 5.74 0.64 3.86
C MET A 81 4.43 1.16 4.46
N ILE A 82 4.14 2.43 4.25
CA ILE A 82 2.93 3.08 4.76
C ILE A 82 2.00 3.35 3.59
N VAL A 83 0.76 2.86 3.69
CA VAL A 83 -0.22 2.95 2.61
C VAL A 83 -1.50 3.58 3.15
N GLU A 84 -1.97 4.61 2.47
CA GLU A 84 -3.27 5.21 2.73
C GLU A 84 -4.33 4.49 1.89
N MET A 85 -5.38 3.98 2.53
CA MET A 85 -6.45 3.26 1.86
C MET A 85 -7.62 4.19 1.56
N GLY A 86 -8.04 4.24 0.30
CA GLY A 86 -9.20 5.01 -0.11
C GLY A 86 -10.52 4.32 0.24
N GLU A 87 -11.52 5.11 0.56
CA GLU A 87 -12.84 4.63 0.97
C GLU A 87 -13.92 4.80 -0.10
N HIS A 88 -13.56 4.97 -1.34
CA HIS A 88 -14.54 5.31 -2.37
C HIS A 88 -15.53 4.18 -2.66
N TYR A 89 -15.12 2.93 -2.47
CA TYR A 89 -15.97 1.76 -2.72
C TYR A 89 -15.75 0.73 -1.64
N THR A 90 -16.83 0.05 -1.23
CA THR A 90 -16.80 -0.93 -0.14
C THR A 90 -15.82 -2.09 -0.40
N GLY A 91 -15.65 -2.49 -1.66
CA GLY A 91 -14.76 -3.57 -2.02
C GLY A 91 -13.28 -3.20 -2.05
N ASP A 92 -12.95 -1.91 -2.16
CA ASP A 92 -11.58 -1.48 -2.36
C ASP A 92 -10.69 -1.76 -1.14
N ILE A 93 -11.21 -1.53 0.06
CA ILE A 93 -10.45 -1.79 1.30
C ILE A 93 -10.17 -3.27 1.43
N LYS A 94 -11.16 -4.12 1.16
CA LYS A 94 -10.99 -5.57 1.21
C LYS A 94 -9.93 -6.03 0.21
N ASP A 95 -9.99 -5.52 -1.01
CA ASP A 95 -9.04 -5.88 -2.07
C ASP A 95 -7.63 -5.39 -1.74
N LEU A 96 -7.51 -4.19 -1.17
CA LEU A 96 -6.23 -3.66 -0.72
C LEU A 96 -5.65 -4.50 0.43
N CYS A 97 -6.48 -4.92 1.38
CA CYS A 97 -6.03 -5.79 2.46
C CYS A 97 -5.57 -7.15 1.94
N ASN A 98 -6.25 -7.69 0.92
CA ASN A 98 -5.82 -8.94 0.30
C ASN A 98 -4.49 -8.79 -0.43
N LEU A 99 -4.25 -7.65 -1.07
CA LEU A 99 -2.99 -7.38 -1.75
C LEU A 99 -1.86 -7.18 -0.74
N LEU A 100 -2.08 -6.37 0.28
CA LEU A 100 -1.04 -5.89 1.18
C LEU A 100 -0.78 -6.83 2.36
N ASP A 101 -1.82 -7.50 2.85
CA ASP A 101 -1.78 -8.29 4.09
C ASP A 101 -1.06 -7.51 5.21
N PRO A 102 -1.58 -6.32 5.58
CA PRO A 102 -0.86 -5.42 6.49
C PRO A 102 -0.76 -6.00 7.89
N GLN A 103 0.40 -5.81 8.52
CA GLN A 103 0.63 -6.21 9.91
C GLN A 103 0.01 -5.23 10.89
N THR A 104 -0.15 -3.97 10.49
CA THR A 104 -0.70 -2.91 11.33
C THR A 104 -1.73 -2.10 10.55
N ILE A 105 -2.88 -1.85 11.16
CA ILE A 105 -3.90 -0.97 10.60
C ILE A 105 -4.11 0.17 11.57
N VAL A 106 -4.00 1.40 11.06
CA VAL A 106 -4.21 2.63 11.84
C VAL A 106 -5.51 3.27 11.39
N VAL A 107 -6.39 3.55 12.35
CA VAL A 107 -7.65 4.24 12.08
C VAL A 107 -7.47 5.72 12.41
N ALA A 108 -7.61 6.55 11.38
CA ALA A 108 -7.45 7.99 11.54
C ALA A 108 -8.80 8.72 11.62
#